data_4bc297d987f0db3ad6a4b089625a92ee
#
_entry.id   4bc297d987f0db3ad6a4b089625a92ee
#
_cell.length_a   1.000
_cell.length_b   1.000
_cell.length_c   1.000
_cell.angle_alpha   90.00
_cell.angle_beta   90.00
_cell.angle_gamma   90.00
#
_symmetry.space_group_name_H-M   'P 1'
#
loop_
_entity.id
_entity.type
_entity.pdbx_description
1 polymer ?
#
loop_
_entity_poly.entity_id
_entity_poly.type
_entity_poly.pdbx_seq_one_letter_code
_entity_poly.pdbx_strand_id
1 'polypeptide(L)'
;QIYRRDGRIFRSRNIPGNQDAAVGVLIDESASMDIHNRIGSARYTACVIYRFCQRLGIPVLILGHSTGIGEKKESVELYSYAEFDAWDQKDCFRLTGIRSRWNNRDGAALAYAGMRLGKRAEGQKLLFVISDGLPLAEGYRGEAGIADTRREREKLEHRGIHVMAAAIGEDRELIRRIYGKGFLNISDTLRQWRGSSGSIWESR
;
A
#
# COMPACT_ATOMS: atom_id res chain seq x y z
N GLN A 1 -54.64 -7.70 -14.78
CA GLN A 1 -53.21 -7.78 -15.20
C GLN A 1 -52.33 -7.35 -14.05
N ILE A 2 -51.63 -8.32 -13.44
CA ILE A 2 -50.73 -8.09 -12.31
C ILE A 2 -49.36 -7.81 -12.93
N TYR A 3 -48.89 -6.56 -12.86
CA TYR A 3 -47.52 -6.20 -13.19
C TYR A 3 -46.59 -6.76 -12.11
N ARG A 4 -45.92 -7.86 -12.40
CA ARG A 4 -44.74 -8.28 -11.63
C ARG A 4 -43.65 -7.24 -11.86
N ARG A 5 -43.38 -6.41 -10.87
CA ARG A 5 -42.13 -5.64 -10.77
C ARG A 5 -41.01 -6.63 -10.56
N ASP A 6 -40.27 -6.92 -11.62
CA ASP A 6 -39.04 -7.67 -11.54
C ASP A 6 -38.00 -6.77 -10.85
N GLY A 7 -37.66 -7.12 -9.59
CA GLY A 7 -36.74 -6.35 -8.73
C GLY A 7 -35.26 -6.37 -9.17
N ARG A 8 -34.98 -6.78 -10.42
CA ARG A 8 -33.62 -6.84 -10.97
C ARG A 8 -33.24 -5.58 -11.76
N ILE A 9 -33.38 -4.40 -11.12
CA ILE A 9 -32.99 -3.13 -11.75
C ILE A 9 -31.45 -2.90 -11.65
N PHE A 10 -30.75 -3.64 -10.84
CA PHE A 10 -29.30 -3.63 -10.82
C PHE A 10 -28.75 -4.79 -11.65
N ARG A 11 -28.77 -4.64 -12.97
CA ARG A 11 -27.77 -5.33 -13.78
C ARG A 11 -26.43 -4.83 -13.33
N SER A 12 -25.68 -5.65 -12.60
CA SER A 12 -24.24 -5.54 -12.56
C SER A 12 -23.79 -5.36 -14.01
N ARG A 13 -23.36 -4.17 -14.39
CA ARG A 13 -22.56 -4.03 -15.59
C ARG A 13 -21.32 -4.85 -15.29
N ASN A 14 -21.26 -6.06 -15.81
CA ASN A 14 -19.98 -6.68 -16.08
C ASN A 14 -19.25 -5.66 -16.94
N ILE A 15 -18.27 -4.98 -16.37
CA ILE A 15 -17.34 -4.17 -17.12
C ILE A 15 -16.71 -5.19 -18.09
N PRO A 16 -16.91 -5.05 -19.41
CA PRO A 16 -16.38 -6.03 -20.34
C PRO A 16 -14.87 -5.81 -20.36
N GLY A 17 -14.16 -6.78 -19.85
CA GLY A 17 -12.73 -6.81 -19.72
C GLY A 17 -12.42 -7.35 -18.33
N ASN A 18 -12.05 -8.61 -18.28
CA ASN A 18 -11.34 -9.17 -17.14
C ASN A 18 -10.19 -8.19 -16.89
N GLN A 19 -10.21 -7.48 -15.76
CA GLN A 19 -9.12 -6.55 -15.44
C GLN A 19 -7.88 -7.43 -15.26
N ASP A 20 -7.06 -7.51 -16.31
CA ASP A 20 -5.83 -8.30 -16.33
C ASP A 20 -4.75 -7.60 -15.47
N ALA A 21 -5.14 -7.29 -14.24
CA ALA A 21 -4.32 -6.56 -13.30
C ALA A 21 -4.47 -7.13 -11.88
N ALA A 22 -3.36 -7.20 -11.15
CA ALA A 22 -3.31 -7.46 -9.72
C ALA A 22 -2.52 -6.35 -9.01
N VAL A 23 -2.99 -5.95 -7.83
CA VAL A 23 -2.42 -4.85 -7.05
C VAL A 23 -1.91 -5.36 -5.72
N GLY A 24 -0.67 -5.02 -5.38
CA GLY A 24 -0.11 -5.12 -4.03
C GLY A 24 0.03 -3.74 -3.41
N VAL A 25 -0.19 -3.63 -2.12
CA VAL A 25 0.12 -2.44 -1.32
C VAL A 25 1.00 -2.87 -0.17
N LEU A 26 2.16 -2.26 -0.04
CA LEU A 26 3.10 -2.47 1.05
C LEU A 26 3.22 -1.19 1.85
N ILE A 27 2.93 -1.25 3.14
CA ILE A 27 2.87 -0.08 4.03
C ILE A 27 3.98 -0.19 5.04
N ASP A 28 4.80 0.83 5.10
CA ASP A 28 5.77 1.02 6.18
C ASP A 28 5.03 1.36 7.48
N GLU A 29 5.20 0.51 8.48
CA GLU A 29 4.65 0.69 9.83
C GLU A 29 5.76 0.99 10.85
N SER A 30 6.87 1.58 10.40
CA SER A 30 7.93 2.02 11.30
C SER A 30 7.51 3.17 12.20
N ALA A 31 8.24 3.38 13.28
CA ALA A 31 7.95 4.40 14.27
C ALA A 31 7.98 5.84 13.69
N SER A 32 8.81 6.09 12.67
CA SER A 32 8.86 7.38 11.96
C SER A 32 7.55 7.76 11.30
N MET A 33 6.72 6.78 10.94
CA MET A 33 5.39 7.00 10.36
C MET A 33 4.38 7.61 11.34
N ASP A 34 4.69 7.66 12.63
CA ASP A 34 3.87 8.36 13.63
C ASP A 34 4.03 9.90 13.54
N ILE A 35 5.17 10.36 13.06
CA ILE A 35 5.49 11.77 12.91
C ILE A 35 4.47 12.43 11.98
N HIS A 36 3.86 13.54 12.41
CA HIS A 36 2.84 14.28 11.65
C HIS A 36 1.67 13.40 11.16
N ASN A 37 1.38 12.31 11.87
CA ASN A 37 0.31 11.36 11.51
C ASN A 37 0.44 10.79 10.08
N ARG A 38 1.67 10.50 9.64
CA ARG A 38 1.95 9.86 8.33
C ARG A 38 1.24 8.52 8.20
N ILE A 39 1.21 7.74 9.29
CA ILE A 39 0.51 6.45 9.34
C ILE A 39 -1.00 6.59 9.09
N GLY A 40 -1.62 7.66 9.56
CA GLY A 40 -3.02 7.95 9.26
C GLY A 40 -3.26 8.22 7.78
N SER A 41 -2.34 8.93 7.12
CA SER A 41 -2.36 9.16 5.68
C SER A 41 -2.14 7.88 4.88
N ALA A 42 -1.23 7.01 5.34
CA ALA A 42 -0.99 5.69 4.75
C ALA A 42 -2.24 4.80 4.84
N ARG A 43 -2.87 4.76 6.00
CA ARG A 43 -4.13 4.05 6.23
C ARG A 43 -5.24 4.52 5.29
N TYR A 44 -5.41 5.83 5.18
CA TYR A 44 -6.40 6.41 4.27
C TYR A 44 -6.13 6.01 2.81
N THR A 45 -4.88 6.13 2.35
CA THR A 45 -4.47 5.75 0.99
C THR A 45 -4.73 4.26 0.74
N ALA A 46 -4.39 3.39 1.68
CA ALA A 46 -4.68 1.96 1.58
C ALA A 46 -6.18 1.67 1.45
N CYS A 47 -7.02 2.36 2.24
CA CYS A 47 -8.47 2.23 2.15
C CYS A 47 -9.01 2.68 0.79
N VAL A 48 -8.48 3.77 0.22
CA VAL A 48 -8.88 4.26 -1.11
C VAL A 48 -8.51 3.23 -2.18
N ILE A 49 -7.27 2.72 -2.18
CA ILE A 49 -6.82 1.69 -3.13
C ILE A 49 -7.66 0.43 -2.98
N TYR A 50 -7.90 -0.04 -1.75
CA TYR A 50 -8.74 -1.21 -1.48
C TYR A 50 -10.14 -1.06 -2.08
N ARG A 51 -10.82 0.06 -1.80
CA ARG A 51 -12.16 0.34 -2.32
C ARG A 51 -12.20 0.47 -3.84
N PHE A 52 -11.18 1.07 -4.42
CA PHE A 52 -11.03 1.16 -5.87
C PHE A 52 -10.91 -0.24 -6.50
N CYS A 53 -9.98 -1.06 -6.00
CA CYS A 53 -9.77 -2.42 -6.47
C CYS A 53 -11.05 -3.27 -6.29
N GLN A 54 -11.71 -3.17 -5.13
CA GLN A 54 -12.96 -3.87 -4.86
C GLN A 54 -14.05 -3.53 -5.88
N ARG A 55 -14.22 -2.24 -6.21
CA ARG A 55 -15.23 -1.81 -7.18
C ARG A 55 -14.97 -2.29 -8.60
N LEU A 56 -13.71 -2.44 -8.96
CA LEU A 56 -13.30 -2.88 -10.29
C LEU A 56 -13.09 -4.40 -10.39
N GLY A 57 -13.21 -5.13 -9.28
CA GLY A 57 -12.92 -6.56 -9.24
C GLY A 57 -11.43 -6.90 -9.44
N ILE A 58 -10.52 -5.97 -9.10
CA ILE A 58 -9.08 -6.16 -9.20
C ILE A 58 -8.59 -6.85 -7.92
N PRO A 59 -7.95 -8.03 -8.01
CA PRO A 59 -7.34 -8.68 -6.84
C PRO A 59 -6.35 -7.74 -6.14
N VAL A 60 -6.47 -7.61 -4.82
CA VAL A 60 -5.60 -6.72 -4.04
C VAL A 60 -5.06 -7.41 -2.80
N LEU A 61 -3.75 -7.25 -2.58
CA LEU A 61 -3.04 -7.65 -1.36
C LEU A 61 -2.62 -6.39 -0.62
N ILE A 62 -2.93 -6.29 0.67
CA ILE A 62 -2.47 -5.17 1.50
C ILE A 62 -1.70 -5.72 2.69
N LEU A 63 -0.42 -5.36 2.74
CA LEU A 63 0.52 -5.75 3.78
C LEU A 63 1.08 -4.51 4.47
N GLY A 64 1.15 -4.55 5.79
CA GLY A 64 2.04 -3.70 6.57
C GLY A 64 3.33 -4.43 6.89
N HIS A 65 4.40 -3.70 7.15
CA HIS A 65 5.64 -4.29 7.64
C HIS A 65 6.31 -3.42 8.70
N SER A 66 6.97 -4.09 9.61
CA SER A 66 7.85 -3.50 10.62
C SER A 66 8.92 -4.52 10.99
N THR A 67 9.77 -4.16 11.94
CA THR A 67 10.63 -5.16 12.57
C THR A 67 10.08 -5.53 13.95
N GLY A 68 10.37 -6.75 14.40
CA GLY A 68 10.10 -7.24 15.73
C GLY A 68 11.40 -7.52 16.48
N ILE A 69 11.32 -7.52 17.80
CA ILE A 69 12.44 -7.94 18.66
C ILE A 69 12.40 -9.45 18.79
N GLY A 70 13.12 -10.17 17.92
CA GLY A 70 13.36 -11.60 18.09
C GLY A 70 14.37 -11.87 19.22
N GLU A 71 14.41 -13.10 19.73
CA GLU A 71 15.28 -13.49 20.86
C GLU A 71 16.78 -13.23 20.61
N LYS A 72 17.21 -13.16 19.36
CA LYS A 72 18.66 -12.99 19.00
C LYS A 72 18.92 -11.97 17.90
N LYS A 73 17.92 -11.59 17.10
CA LYS A 73 18.06 -10.65 15.99
C LYS A 73 16.74 -9.97 15.69
N GLU A 74 16.80 -8.77 15.18
CA GLU A 74 15.65 -8.05 14.62
C GLU A 74 15.08 -8.84 13.45
N SER A 75 13.80 -9.24 13.53
CA SER A 75 13.08 -9.97 12.51
C SER A 75 12.17 -9.03 11.72
N VAL A 76 11.89 -9.36 10.46
CA VAL A 76 10.87 -8.64 9.68
C VAL A 76 9.50 -9.25 9.99
N GLU A 77 8.58 -8.42 10.42
CA GLU A 77 7.19 -8.78 10.66
C GLU A 77 6.31 -8.22 9.53
N LEU A 78 5.39 -9.06 9.08
CA LEU A 78 4.43 -8.71 8.04
C LEU A 78 3.01 -8.86 8.57
N TYR A 79 2.19 -7.86 8.35
CA TYR A 79 0.80 -7.78 8.81
C TYR A 79 -0.13 -7.80 7.60
N SER A 80 -0.98 -8.83 7.49
CA SER A 80 -1.93 -8.94 6.39
C SER A 80 -3.24 -8.26 6.73
N TYR A 81 -3.65 -7.30 5.91
CA TYR A 81 -4.89 -6.54 6.05
C TYR A 81 -5.95 -6.92 5.02
N ALA A 82 -5.52 -7.30 3.81
CA ALA A 82 -6.38 -7.84 2.77
C ALA A 82 -5.60 -8.84 1.90
N GLU A 83 -6.29 -9.88 1.43
CA GLU A 83 -5.72 -10.94 0.60
C GLU A 83 -6.34 -10.95 -0.78
N PHE A 84 -5.59 -11.42 -1.81
CA PHE A 84 -5.98 -11.33 -3.21
C PHE A 84 -7.38 -11.89 -3.55
N ASP A 85 -7.70 -13.05 -2.99
CA ASP A 85 -8.88 -13.80 -3.41
C ASP A 85 -9.96 -13.88 -2.31
N ALA A 86 -9.78 -13.11 -1.26
CA ALA A 86 -10.66 -13.12 -0.10
C ALA A 86 -11.25 -11.73 0.16
N TRP A 87 -12.26 -11.35 -0.63
CA TRP A 87 -13.07 -10.17 -0.32
C TRP A 87 -13.87 -10.44 0.97
N ASP A 88 -13.30 -10.03 2.11
CA ASP A 88 -13.94 -10.14 3.40
C ASP A 88 -14.52 -8.78 3.83
N GLN A 89 -15.77 -8.77 4.31
CA GLN A 89 -16.37 -7.56 4.88
C GLN A 89 -15.56 -7.01 6.07
N LYS A 90 -14.78 -7.86 6.72
CA LYS A 90 -13.89 -7.49 7.83
C LYS A 90 -12.61 -6.78 7.40
N ASP A 91 -12.25 -6.78 6.12
CA ASP A 91 -11.04 -6.12 5.63
C ASP A 91 -11.04 -4.62 5.95
N CYS A 92 -12.18 -3.96 5.88
CA CYS A 92 -12.30 -2.56 6.28
C CYS A 92 -11.92 -2.34 7.75
N PHE A 93 -12.27 -3.29 8.63
CA PHE A 93 -11.86 -3.24 10.05
C PHE A 93 -10.37 -3.57 10.22
N ARG A 94 -9.84 -4.54 9.46
CA ARG A 94 -8.40 -4.85 9.49
C ARG A 94 -7.57 -3.65 9.06
N LEU A 95 -7.99 -2.93 8.03
CA LEU A 95 -7.32 -1.71 7.57
C LEU A 95 -7.26 -0.61 8.65
N THR A 96 -8.23 -0.55 9.58
CA THR A 96 -8.16 0.39 10.71
C THR A 96 -7.04 0.03 11.69
N GLY A 97 -6.57 -1.21 11.68
CA GLY A 97 -5.47 -1.70 12.51
C GLY A 97 -4.06 -1.29 12.04
N ILE A 98 -3.94 -0.66 10.86
CA ILE A 98 -2.66 -0.10 10.37
C ILE A 98 -2.17 0.96 11.36
N ARG A 99 -0.97 0.77 11.91
CA ARG A 99 -0.40 1.63 12.96
C ARG A 99 1.12 1.60 12.95
N SER A 100 1.74 2.63 13.48
CA SER A 100 3.20 2.68 13.69
C SER A 100 3.63 1.63 14.72
N ARG A 101 4.81 1.05 14.53
CA ARG A 101 5.34 -0.02 15.36
C ARG A 101 6.81 0.25 15.71
N TRP A 102 7.74 -0.45 15.08
CA TRP A 102 9.15 -0.40 15.41
C TRP A 102 10.00 0.13 14.25
N ASN A 103 11.07 -0.58 13.89
CA ASN A 103 11.94 -0.24 12.76
C ASN A 103 11.41 -0.83 11.44
N ASN A 104 12.14 -0.65 10.33
CA ASN A 104 11.77 -1.21 9.03
C ASN A 104 12.98 -1.83 8.30
N ARG A 105 12.71 -2.93 7.58
CA ARG A 105 13.59 -3.58 6.61
C ARG A 105 12.87 -3.69 5.28
N ASP A 106 12.86 -2.61 4.54
CA ASP A 106 12.05 -2.44 3.34
C ASP A 106 12.37 -3.48 2.26
N GLY A 107 13.66 -3.78 2.02
CA GLY A 107 14.07 -4.73 1.00
C GLY A 107 13.46 -6.11 1.18
N ALA A 108 13.48 -6.65 2.39
CA ALA A 108 12.91 -7.98 2.68
C ALA A 108 11.38 -7.98 2.55
N ALA A 109 10.71 -6.94 3.03
CA ALA A 109 9.26 -6.78 2.92
C ALA A 109 8.84 -6.64 1.44
N LEU A 110 9.59 -5.85 0.67
CA LEU A 110 9.39 -5.66 -0.76
C LEU A 110 9.55 -6.97 -1.55
N ALA A 111 10.60 -7.75 -1.23
CA ALA A 111 10.83 -9.06 -1.83
C ALA A 111 9.67 -10.02 -1.57
N TYR A 112 9.13 -10.04 -0.34
CA TYR A 112 7.99 -10.88 0.01
C TYR A 112 6.72 -10.45 -0.72
N ALA A 113 6.36 -9.16 -0.69
CA ALA A 113 5.19 -8.65 -1.39
C ALA A 113 5.27 -8.94 -2.90
N GLY A 114 6.45 -8.73 -3.49
CA GLY A 114 6.70 -9.05 -4.89
C GLY A 114 6.62 -10.54 -5.20
N MET A 115 7.09 -11.42 -4.31
CA MET A 115 6.93 -12.87 -4.46
C MET A 115 5.44 -13.26 -4.47
N ARG A 116 4.63 -12.68 -3.59
CA ARG A 116 3.18 -12.92 -3.54
C ARG A 116 2.50 -12.46 -4.83
N LEU A 117 2.81 -11.25 -5.28
CA LEU A 117 2.26 -10.66 -6.49
C LEU A 117 2.75 -11.39 -7.76
N GLY A 118 3.99 -11.87 -7.77
CA GLY A 118 4.57 -12.63 -8.87
C GLY A 118 3.88 -13.97 -9.15
N LYS A 119 3.20 -14.55 -8.15
CA LYS A 119 2.42 -15.79 -8.30
C LYS A 119 1.04 -15.58 -8.93
N ARG A 120 0.63 -14.34 -9.14
CA ARG A 120 -0.65 -14.02 -9.79
C ARG A 120 -0.59 -14.29 -11.28
N ALA A 121 -1.72 -14.68 -11.85
CA ALA A 121 -1.85 -14.99 -13.28
C ALA A 121 -2.01 -13.73 -14.14
N GLU A 122 -2.45 -12.62 -13.54
CA GLU A 122 -2.72 -11.37 -14.25
C GLU A 122 -1.46 -10.81 -14.91
N GLY A 123 -1.62 -10.29 -16.13
CA GLY A 123 -0.52 -9.75 -16.94
C GLY A 123 0.05 -8.43 -16.39
N GLN A 124 -0.80 -7.59 -15.80
CA GLN A 124 -0.38 -6.32 -15.20
C GLN A 124 -0.25 -6.48 -13.68
N LYS A 125 0.94 -6.21 -13.16
CA LYS A 125 1.24 -6.33 -11.73
C LYS A 125 1.77 -5.02 -11.19
N LEU A 126 1.06 -4.43 -10.24
CA LEU A 126 1.39 -3.14 -9.63
C LEU A 126 1.65 -3.35 -8.13
N LEU A 127 2.77 -2.84 -7.65
CA LEU A 127 3.09 -2.81 -6.22
C LEU A 127 3.24 -1.36 -5.76
N PHE A 128 2.29 -0.90 -4.97
CA PHE A 128 2.36 0.40 -4.31
C PHE A 128 3.09 0.27 -2.98
N VAL A 129 4.13 1.06 -2.77
CA VAL A 129 4.85 1.15 -1.51
C VAL A 129 4.55 2.49 -0.87
N ILE A 130 4.04 2.47 0.35
CA ILE A 130 3.70 3.67 1.12
C ILE A 130 4.70 3.77 2.27
N SER A 131 5.63 4.72 2.21
CA SER A 131 6.72 4.88 3.17
C SER A 131 7.14 6.33 3.30
N ASP A 132 7.80 6.69 4.39
CA ASP A 132 8.51 7.97 4.53
C ASP A 132 9.96 7.91 4.02
N GLY A 133 10.43 6.75 3.62
CA GLY A 133 11.66 6.54 2.88
C GLY A 133 12.92 6.32 3.71
N LEU A 134 12.81 6.20 5.02
CA LEU A 134 13.95 6.02 5.92
C LEU A 134 14.14 4.55 6.33
N PRO A 135 14.97 3.74 5.63
CA PRO A 135 15.31 2.40 6.09
C PRO A 135 16.10 2.49 7.40
N LEU A 136 15.53 1.93 8.47
CA LEU A 136 16.10 2.03 9.80
C LEU A 136 15.93 0.71 10.56
N ALA A 137 16.97 -0.13 10.54
CA ALA A 137 17.03 -1.34 11.35
C ALA A 137 18.47 -1.61 11.80
N GLU A 138 18.69 -2.58 12.66
CA GLU A 138 20.02 -2.98 13.11
C GLU A 138 20.88 -3.42 11.91
N GLY A 139 22.04 -2.75 11.71
CA GLY A 139 22.91 -3.01 10.56
C GLY A 139 22.31 -2.67 9.19
N TYR A 140 21.17 -1.96 9.15
CA TYR A 140 20.39 -1.65 7.95
C TYR A 140 20.02 -0.16 7.91
N ARG A 141 21.05 0.71 7.91
CA ARG A 141 20.86 2.16 7.97
C ARG A 141 21.53 2.85 6.78
N GLY A 142 21.00 4.00 6.40
CA GLY A 142 21.61 4.85 5.37
C GLY A 142 21.80 4.12 4.04
N GLU A 143 23.00 4.21 3.46
CA GLU A 143 23.29 3.68 2.12
C GLU A 143 23.07 2.16 1.99
N ALA A 144 23.28 1.38 3.03
CA ALA A 144 23.07 -0.07 2.99
C ALA A 144 21.60 -0.42 2.81
N GLY A 145 20.71 0.21 3.57
CA GLY A 145 19.27 0.02 3.44
C GLY A 145 18.74 0.52 2.09
N ILE A 146 19.21 1.70 1.64
CA ILE A 146 18.85 2.28 0.34
C ILE A 146 19.25 1.34 -0.80
N ALA A 147 20.50 0.86 -0.79
CA ALA A 147 21.02 -0.02 -1.83
C ALA A 147 20.28 -1.37 -1.88
N ASP A 148 19.96 -1.94 -0.72
CA ASP A 148 19.20 -3.19 -0.63
C ASP A 148 17.78 -3.03 -1.16
N THR A 149 17.05 -2.01 -0.71
CA THR A 149 15.68 -1.75 -1.17
C THR A 149 15.63 -1.46 -2.67
N ARG A 150 16.59 -0.67 -3.18
CA ARG A 150 16.72 -0.42 -4.62
C ARG A 150 16.94 -1.71 -5.40
N ARG A 151 17.87 -2.55 -4.94
CA ARG A 151 18.17 -3.83 -5.59
C ARG A 151 16.95 -4.74 -5.65
N GLU A 152 16.16 -4.82 -4.57
CA GLU A 152 14.94 -5.63 -4.57
C GLU A 152 13.87 -5.04 -5.50
N ARG A 153 13.69 -3.71 -5.52
CA ARG A 153 12.83 -3.05 -6.51
C ARG A 153 13.21 -3.41 -7.94
N GLU A 154 14.49 -3.28 -8.30
CA GLU A 154 15.00 -3.58 -9.64
C GLU A 154 14.74 -5.04 -10.03
N LYS A 155 14.92 -5.99 -9.10
CA LYS A 155 14.58 -7.40 -9.32
C LYS A 155 13.09 -7.60 -9.63
N LEU A 156 12.20 -6.86 -8.96
CA LEU A 156 10.76 -6.96 -9.19
C LEU A 156 10.38 -6.37 -10.55
N GLU A 157 10.95 -5.24 -10.92
CA GLU A 157 10.72 -4.61 -12.22
C GLU A 157 11.20 -5.51 -13.38
N HIS A 158 12.35 -6.16 -13.24
CA HIS A 158 12.81 -7.16 -14.22
C HIS A 158 11.88 -8.38 -14.34
N ARG A 159 11.07 -8.65 -13.32
CA ARG A 159 10.05 -9.71 -13.35
C ARG A 159 8.69 -9.22 -13.84
N GLY A 160 8.60 -8.01 -14.37
CA GLY A 160 7.36 -7.42 -14.87
C GLY A 160 6.41 -6.91 -13.78
N ILE A 161 6.91 -6.64 -12.57
CA ILE A 161 6.13 -6.02 -11.50
C ILE A 161 6.47 -4.53 -11.46
N HIS A 162 5.50 -3.67 -11.75
CA HIS A 162 5.68 -2.23 -11.68
C HIS A 162 5.63 -1.76 -10.24
N VAL A 163 6.73 -1.20 -9.74
CA VAL A 163 6.83 -0.69 -8.36
C VAL A 163 6.65 0.82 -8.36
N MET A 164 5.68 1.31 -7.59
CA MET A 164 5.40 2.73 -7.42
C MET A 164 5.45 3.08 -5.94
N ALA A 165 6.23 4.09 -5.57
CA ALA A 165 6.31 4.58 -4.21
C ALA A 165 5.42 5.80 -4.00
N ALA A 166 4.58 5.76 -2.99
CA ALA A 166 3.83 6.90 -2.48
C ALA A 166 4.54 7.48 -1.27
N ALA A 167 5.26 8.58 -1.46
CA ALA A 167 6.00 9.24 -0.39
C ALA A 167 5.06 10.00 0.54
N ILE A 168 5.18 9.72 1.83
CA ILE A 168 4.51 10.47 2.88
C ILE A 168 5.59 11.08 3.78
N GLY A 169 5.92 12.34 3.59
CA GLY A 169 6.96 13.01 4.38
C GLY A 169 7.77 13.99 3.56
N GLU A 170 8.88 14.45 4.13
CA GLU A 170 9.73 15.49 3.53
C GLU A 170 10.93 14.91 2.77
N ASP A 171 11.32 13.66 3.04
CA ASP A 171 12.50 13.00 2.46
C ASP A 171 12.31 12.50 1.03
N ARG A 172 11.80 13.38 0.17
CA ARG A 172 11.49 13.09 -1.24
C ARG A 172 12.70 12.61 -2.03
N GLU A 173 13.86 13.18 -1.73
CA GLU A 173 15.09 12.83 -2.44
C GLU A 173 15.52 11.40 -2.15
N LEU A 174 15.37 10.96 -0.92
CA LEU A 174 15.68 9.60 -0.51
C LEU A 174 14.77 8.59 -1.21
N ILE A 175 13.47 8.83 -1.21
CA ILE A 175 12.51 7.97 -1.92
C ILE A 175 12.77 7.96 -3.42
N ARG A 176 13.13 9.10 -4.01
CA ARG A 176 13.54 9.18 -5.42
C ARG A 176 14.79 8.37 -5.70
N ARG A 177 15.76 8.34 -4.80
CA ARG A 177 16.97 7.52 -4.92
C ARG A 177 16.67 6.01 -4.91
N ILE A 178 15.66 5.59 -4.17
CA ILE A 178 15.24 4.18 -4.08
C ILE A 178 14.35 3.82 -5.27
N TYR A 179 13.30 4.59 -5.53
CA TYR A 179 12.21 4.23 -6.45
C TYR A 179 12.28 4.92 -7.82
N GLY A 180 13.22 5.86 -8.01
CA GLY A 180 13.45 6.50 -9.31
C GLY A 180 12.21 7.23 -9.85
N LYS A 181 11.83 6.93 -11.09
CA LYS A 181 10.66 7.55 -11.76
C LYS A 181 9.31 7.04 -11.23
N GLY A 182 9.28 5.91 -10.53
CA GLY A 182 8.08 5.32 -9.93
C GLY A 182 7.66 5.99 -8.62
N PHE A 183 7.95 7.27 -8.44
CA PHE A 183 7.69 8.03 -7.23
C PHE A 183 6.51 8.99 -7.39
N LEU A 184 5.55 8.92 -6.48
CA LEU A 184 4.42 9.83 -6.33
C LEU A 184 4.47 10.51 -4.96
N ASN A 185 4.40 11.84 -4.94
CA ASN A 185 4.27 12.59 -3.70
C ASN A 185 2.79 12.79 -3.36
N ILE A 186 2.31 12.13 -2.33
CA ILE A 186 0.92 12.23 -1.88
C ILE A 186 0.72 13.20 -0.71
N SER A 187 1.81 13.68 -0.09
CA SER A 187 1.74 14.58 1.07
C SER A 187 1.00 15.89 0.76
N ASP A 188 1.28 16.48 -0.38
CA ASP A 188 0.68 17.76 -0.78
C ASP A 188 -0.80 17.60 -1.16
N THR A 189 -1.14 16.53 -1.84
CA THR A 189 -2.52 16.19 -2.23
C THR A 189 -3.39 15.97 -0.98
N LEU A 190 -2.88 15.28 0.03
CA LEU A 190 -3.60 15.04 1.27
C LEU A 190 -3.74 16.30 2.13
N ARG A 191 -2.76 17.21 2.11
CA ARG A 191 -2.86 18.52 2.80
C ARG A 191 -3.92 19.41 2.16
N GLN A 192 -3.94 19.51 0.84
CA GLN A 192 -4.95 20.28 0.10
C GLN A 192 -6.36 19.76 0.39
N TRP A 193 -6.53 18.45 0.41
CA TRP A 193 -7.84 17.84 0.66
C TRP A 193 -8.32 18.07 2.12
N ARG A 194 -7.43 17.99 3.11
CA ARG A 194 -7.76 18.32 4.50
C ARG A 194 -8.11 19.80 4.69
N GLY A 195 -7.45 20.70 3.97
CA GLY A 195 -7.78 22.14 3.98
C GLY A 195 -9.16 22.44 3.38
N SER A 196 -9.56 21.70 2.35
CA SER A 196 -10.86 21.87 1.68
C SER A 196 -12.03 21.28 2.48
N SER A 197 -11.81 20.24 3.27
CA SER A 197 -12.87 19.61 4.07
C SER A 197 -13.14 20.29 5.39
N GLY A 198 -12.19 21.06 5.93
CA GLY A 198 -12.40 21.85 7.16
C GLY A 198 -13.45 22.96 7.04
N SER A 199 -13.68 23.48 5.82
CA SER A 199 -14.65 24.56 5.59
C SER A 199 -16.09 24.08 5.37
N ILE A 200 -16.34 22.78 5.24
CA ILE A 200 -17.68 22.24 4.96
C ILE A 200 -18.45 21.91 6.26
N TRP A 201 -17.80 21.79 7.39
CA TRP A 201 -18.42 21.42 8.66
C TRP A 201 -18.64 22.55 9.65
N GLU A 202 -18.14 23.78 9.36
CA GLU A 202 -18.34 24.95 10.21
C GLU A 202 -19.58 25.81 9.86
N SER A 203 -20.40 25.40 8.90
CA SER A 203 -21.59 26.14 8.48
C SER A 203 -22.88 25.33 8.58
N ARG A 204 -23.13 24.72 9.75
CA ARG A 204 -24.53 24.37 10.15
C ARG A 204 -24.66 24.35 11.66
#